data_161b2845e9c3ea032e99665e16efcc7f
#
_entry.id   161b2845e9c3ea032e99665e16efcc7f
#
_cell.length_a   1.000
_cell.length_b   1.000
_cell.length_c   1.000
_cell.angle_alpha   90.00
_cell.angle_beta   90.00
_cell.angle_gamma   90.00
#
_symmetry.space_group_name_H-M   'P 1'
#
loop_
_entity.id
_entity.type
_entity.pdbx_description
1 polymer ?
#
loop_
_entity_poly.entity_id
_entity_poly.type
_entity_poly.pdbx_seq_one_letter_code
_entity_poly.pdbx_strand_id
1 'polypeptide(L)' 'MIQNNKKEDRATRFKRVAQRRTDHILNSLRILGNCSNKSTYQYSEEEVAKIFRAIEEQLRITKTRFRSSRPRKFTL' A
#
# COMPACT_ATOMS: atom_id res chain seq x y z
N MET A 1 19.71 22.74 23.30
CA MET A 1 18.77 22.11 22.40
C MET A 1 17.80 21.23 23.15
N ILE A 2 16.56 21.36 22.86
CA ILE A 2 15.58 20.59 23.55
C ILE A 2 15.42 19.24 22.86
N GLN A 3 15.65 18.23 23.64
CA GLN A 3 15.46 16.87 23.17
C GLN A 3 14.02 16.48 23.38
N ASN A 4 13.36 16.11 22.31
CA ASN A 4 12.01 15.61 22.43
C ASN A 4 12.07 14.14 22.81
N ASN A 5 11.91 13.88 24.11
CA ASN A 5 11.97 12.52 24.61
C ASN A 5 10.62 11.84 24.66
N LYS A 6 9.61 12.53 24.18
CA LYS A 6 8.30 11.94 24.13
C LYS A 6 8.29 10.77 23.19
N LYS A 7 7.93 9.63 23.69
CA LYS A 7 7.73 8.47 22.83
C LYS A 7 6.48 8.69 22.01
N GLU A 8 6.63 8.45 20.74
CA GLU A 8 5.52 8.47 19.82
C GLU A 8 4.56 7.34 20.21
N ASP A 9 3.28 7.64 20.37
CA ASP A 9 2.32 6.60 20.67
C ASP A 9 2.03 5.77 19.41
N ARG A 10 1.31 4.67 19.60
CA ARG A 10 1.07 3.74 18.49
C ARG A 10 0.21 4.37 17.41
N ALA A 11 -0.75 5.18 17.78
CA ALA A 11 -1.63 5.83 16.81
C ALA A 11 -0.88 6.82 15.94
N THR A 12 -0.02 7.64 16.55
CA THR A 12 0.77 8.62 15.83
C THR A 12 1.79 7.93 14.93
N ARG A 13 2.40 6.86 15.43
CA ARG A 13 3.34 6.09 14.62
C ARG A 13 2.65 5.48 13.41
N PHE A 14 1.47 4.96 13.60
CA PHE A 14 0.72 4.39 12.48
C PHE A 14 0.47 5.42 11.40
N LYS A 15 0.01 6.61 11.78
CA LYS A 15 -0.26 7.67 10.80
C LYS A 15 0.98 8.04 10.03
N ARG A 16 2.10 8.20 10.73
CA ARG A 16 3.35 8.58 10.10
C ARG A 16 3.86 7.52 9.14
N VAL A 17 3.90 6.29 9.60
CA VAL A 17 4.45 5.19 8.81
C VAL A 17 3.52 4.82 7.66
N ALA A 18 2.23 4.69 7.95
CA ALA A 18 1.26 4.30 6.94
C ALA A 18 1.12 5.36 5.85
N GLN A 19 1.17 6.64 6.23
CA GLN A 19 1.10 7.71 5.25
C GLN A 19 2.28 7.65 4.29
N ARG A 20 3.48 7.47 4.83
CA ARG A 20 4.68 7.39 3.99
C ARG A 20 4.61 6.21 3.04
N ARG A 21 4.19 5.06 3.54
CA ARG A 21 4.12 3.85 2.71
C ARG A 21 3.02 3.95 1.67
N THR A 22 1.91 4.58 2.03
CA THR A 22 0.82 4.78 1.07
C THR A 22 1.27 5.70 -0.06
N ASP A 23 1.93 6.82 0.29
CA ASP A 23 2.45 7.72 -0.72
C ASP A 23 3.41 7.02 -1.66
N HIS A 24 4.23 6.13 -1.11
CA HIS A 24 5.17 5.35 -1.91
C HIS A 24 4.45 4.44 -2.90
N ILE A 25 3.39 3.78 -2.44
CA ILE A 25 2.61 2.90 -3.29
C ILE A 25 1.93 3.69 -4.41
N LEU A 26 1.30 4.81 -4.06
CA LEU A 26 0.62 5.64 -5.04
C LEU A 26 1.59 6.18 -6.07
N ASN A 27 2.77 6.59 -5.63
CA ASN A 27 3.81 7.06 -6.54
C ASN A 27 4.30 5.94 -7.46
N SER A 28 4.46 4.74 -6.91
CA SER A 28 4.89 3.58 -7.71
C SER A 28 3.85 3.23 -8.77
N LEU A 29 2.57 3.32 -8.43
CA LEU A 29 1.51 3.10 -9.41
C LEU A 29 1.53 4.16 -10.50
N ARG A 30 1.78 5.41 -10.14
CA ARG A 30 1.88 6.48 -11.12
C ARG A 30 3.04 6.22 -12.07
N ILE A 31 4.16 5.77 -11.54
CA ILE A 31 5.34 5.43 -12.35
C ILE A 31 5.04 4.26 -13.27
N LEU A 32 4.35 3.25 -12.75
CA LEU A 32 3.91 2.12 -13.59
C LEU A 32 3.05 2.62 -14.75
N GLY A 33 2.20 3.61 -14.49
CA GLY A 33 1.35 4.19 -15.53
C GLY A 33 2.15 4.77 -16.69
N ASN A 34 3.40 5.18 -16.47
CA ASN A 34 4.24 5.69 -17.54
C ASN A 34 4.58 4.62 -18.56
N CYS A 35 4.46 3.35 -18.20
CA CYS A 35 4.68 2.25 -19.12
C CYS A 35 3.56 2.11 -20.16
N SER A 36 2.49 2.86 -20.01
CA SER A 36 1.39 2.83 -20.96
C SER A 36 1.71 3.53 -22.27
N ASN A 37 2.83 4.23 -22.35
CA ASN A 37 3.23 4.99 -23.52
C ASN A 37 3.62 4.06 -24.68
N LYS A 38 2.73 3.95 -25.64
CA LYS A 38 2.90 2.99 -26.75
C LYS A 38 3.99 3.40 -27.74
N SER A 39 4.43 4.66 -27.71
CA SER A 39 5.55 5.08 -28.55
C SER A 39 6.87 4.58 -27.99
N THR A 40 6.92 4.21 -26.73
CA THR A 40 8.14 3.71 -26.09
C THR A 40 8.06 2.21 -25.81
N TYR A 41 6.87 1.72 -25.47
CA TYR A 41 6.68 0.34 -25.03
C TYR A 41 5.63 -0.39 -25.85
N GLN A 42 5.81 -1.67 -25.98
CA GLN A 42 4.84 -2.54 -26.63
C GLN A 42 4.33 -3.55 -25.61
N TYR A 43 3.03 -3.67 -25.53
CA TYR A 43 2.40 -4.58 -24.59
C TYR A 43 1.06 -5.06 -25.12
N SER A 44 0.62 -6.19 -24.58
CA SER A 44 -0.68 -6.74 -24.91
C SER A 44 -1.66 -6.46 -23.78
N GLU A 45 -2.95 -6.58 -24.10
CA GLU A 45 -3.99 -6.47 -23.10
C GLU A 45 -3.85 -7.56 -22.06
N GLU A 46 -3.39 -8.75 -22.45
CA GLU A 46 -3.18 -9.84 -21.51
C GLU A 46 -2.09 -9.52 -20.51
N GLU A 47 -1.00 -8.91 -20.97
CA GLU A 47 0.07 -8.51 -20.08
C GLU A 47 -0.40 -7.48 -19.07
N VAL A 48 -1.17 -6.51 -19.53
CA VAL A 48 -1.71 -5.47 -18.65
C VAL A 48 -2.67 -6.08 -17.62
N ALA A 49 -3.54 -6.97 -18.07
CA ALA A 49 -4.49 -7.64 -17.18
C ALA A 49 -3.74 -8.45 -16.12
N LYS A 50 -2.66 -9.09 -16.50
CA LYS A 50 -1.86 -9.90 -15.58
C LYS A 50 -1.22 -9.02 -14.50
N ILE A 51 -0.70 -7.87 -14.90
CA ILE A 51 -0.11 -6.91 -13.95
C ILE A 51 -1.13 -6.48 -12.92
N PHE A 52 -2.29 -6.02 -13.37
CA PHE A 52 -3.29 -5.50 -12.45
C PHE A 52 -3.94 -6.59 -11.61
N ARG A 53 -4.06 -7.79 -12.14
CA ARG A 53 -4.55 -8.92 -11.36
C ARG A 53 -3.63 -9.19 -10.17
N ALA A 54 -2.32 -9.13 -10.41
CA ALA A 54 -1.35 -9.34 -9.34
C ALA A 54 -1.42 -8.23 -8.29
N ILE A 55 -1.55 -6.99 -8.73
CA ILE A 55 -1.65 -5.84 -7.81
C ILE A 55 -2.93 -5.94 -6.99
N GLU A 56 -4.04 -6.25 -7.64
CA GLU A 56 -5.33 -6.37 -6.97
C GLU A 56 -5.34 -7.50 -5.96
N GLU A 57 -4.70 -8.61 -6.30
CA GLU A 57 -4.60 -9.73 -5.36
C GLU A 57 -3.78 -9.35 -4.14
N GLN A 58 -2.67 -8.66 -4.33
CA GLN A 58 -1.86 -8.21 -3.21
C GLN A 58 -2.62 -7.20 -2.36
N LEU A 59 -3.41 -6.35 -2.99
CA LEU A 59 -4.23 -5.39 -2.29
C LEU A 59 -5.27 -6.12 -1.42
N ARG A 60 -5.89 -7.16 -1.97
CA ARG A 60 -6.86 -7.97 -1.24
C ARG A 60 -6.22 -8.61 -0.01
N ILE A 61 -5.05 -9.19 -0.19
CA ILE A 61 -4.31 -9.84 0.89
C ILE A 61 -4.00 -8.82 1.99
N THR A 62 -3.54 -7.65 1.58
CA THR A 62 -3.17 -6.60 2.53
C THR A 62 -4.37 -6.11 3.34
N LYS A 63 -5.49 -5.90 2.68
CA LYS A 63 -6.72 -5.51 3.38
C LYS A 63 -7.13 -6.55 4.40
N THR A 64 -6.98 -7.82 4.06
CA THR A 64 -7.32 -8.91 4.98
C THR A 64 -6.48 -8.84 6.24
N ARG A 65 -5.21 -8.48 6.12
CA ARG A 65 -4.34 -8.36 7.28
C ARG A 65 -4.84 -7.31 8.26
N PHE A 66 -5.39 -6.22 7.76
CA PHE A 66 -5.95 -5.18 8.63
C PHE A 66 -7.21 -5.68 9.34
N ARG A 67 -8.01 -6.46 8.66
CA ARG A 67 -9.21 -7.04 9.29
C ARG A 67 -8.86 -8.05 10.35
N SER A 68 -7.91 -8.92 10.07
CA SER A 68 -7.55 -9.98 10.99
C SER A 68 -6.79 -9.47 12.20
N SER A 69 -6.28 -8.23 12.15
CA SER A 69 -5.59 -7.61 13.28
C SER A 69 -6.55 -7.05 14.32
N ARG A 70 -7.86 -7.04 14.03
CA ARG A 70 -8.81 -6.53 15.01
C ARG A 70 -8.87 -7.43 16.22
N PRO A 71 -8.87 -6.83 17.40
CA PRO A 71 -9.05 -7.63 18.60
C PRO A 71 -10.39 -8.36 18.54
N ARG A 72 -10.37 -9.64 18.79
CA ARG A 72 -11.60 -10.41 18.82
C ARG A 72 -12.27 -10.20 20.16
N LYS A 73 -13.54 -9.87 20.10
CA LYS A 73 -14.33 -9.86 21.30
C LYS A 73 -14.54 -11.28 21.77
N PHE A 74 -14.16 -11.50 22.99
CA PHE A 74 -14.43 -12.79 23.59
C PHE A 74 -15.81 -12.76 24.19
N THR A 75 -16.65 -13.71 23.81
CA THR A 75 -17.97 -13.86 24.41
C THR A 75 -18.11 -15.31 24.82
N LEU A 76 -18.69 -15.47 25.98
CA LEU A 76 -18.98 -16.81 26.47
C LEU A 76 -20.19 -17.41 25.77
#